data_b746bc0c1cbc6ab65d9888246e5b2e1f
#
_entry.id   b746bc0c1cbc6ab65d9888246e5b2e1f
#
_cell.length_a   1.000
_cell.length_b   1.000
_cell.length_c   1.000
_cell.angle_alpha   90.00
_cell.angle_beta   90.00
_cell.angle_gamma   90.00
#
_symmetry.space_group_name_H-M   'P 1'
#
loop_
_entity.id
_entity.type
_entity.pdbx_description
1 polymer ?
#
loop_
_entity_poly.entity_id
_entity_poly.type
_entity_poly.pdbx_seq_one_letter_code
_entity_poly.pdbx_strand_id
1 'polypeptide(L)'
;MLFLESESAASCGKFAQARELTRNAADSALRAKETETPGEYLAHDAIREALAGSAGFAKQQAQAALKLSKGKRVASFAAIALALAGDSARATELADDIAKRFPQDTIVQLEYLPMIHAALALRSGDAGRAVAALDAAAPYELGQLNDVFTFGMYPVYLRGEAHLAAKQGGAAASEFQKILDRAGVVGNEPIGALAHLGLGRAYGLSGDNAKAKNAYQDFFALWKNPDADVPILAQAKAEYAKLQ
;
A
#
# COMPACT_ATOMS: atom_id res chain seq x y z
N MET A 1 15.54 -7.00 12.13
CA MET A 1 16.42 -7.04 10.95
C MET A 1 15.73 -7.73 9.78
N LEU A 2 15.32 -9.01 9.86
CA LEU A 2 14.66 -9.72 8.75
C LEU A 2 13.43 -9.02 8.16
N PHE A 3 12.62 -8.36 8.98
CA PHE A 3 11.44 -7.64 8.49
C PHE A 3 11.83 -6.43 7.62
N LEU A 4 12.82 -5.63 8.03
CA LEU A 4 13.34 -4.51 7.24
C LEU A 4 13.99 -4.98 5.92
N GLU A 5 14.62 -6.15 5.95
CA GLU A 5 15.13 -6.78 4.71
C GLU A 5 13.98 -7.20 3.79
N SER A 6 12.84 -7.64 4.35
CA SER A 6 11.65 -7.95 3.56
C SER A 6 11.05 -6.72 2.89
N GLU A 7 11.05 -5.56 3.57
CA GLU A 7 10.63 -4.28 2.98
C GLU A 7 11.54 -3.92 1.80
N SER A 8 12.86 -4.00 2.02
CA SER A 8 13.84 -3.72 0.95
C SER A 8 13.69 -4.66 -0.25
N ALA A 9 13.36 -5.94 -0.02
CA ALA A 9 13.09 -6.87 -1.11
C ALA A 9 11.81 -6.49 -1.88
N ALA A 10 10.73 -6.19 -1.16
CA ALA A 10 9.44 -5.80 -1.77
C ALA A 10 9.56 -4.48 -2.56
N SER A 11 10.29 -3.48 -2.05
CA SER A 11 10.51 -2.21 -2.74
C SER A 11 11.22 -2.36 -4.09
N CYS A 12 11.98 -3.45 -4.26
CA CYS A 12 12.65 -3.82 -5.52
C CYS A 12 11.84 -4.82 -6.38
N GLY A 13 10.60 -5.12 -6.02
CA GLY A 13 9.74 -6.07 -6.74
C GLY A 13 10.05 -7.55 -6.51
N LYS A 14 10.85 -7.90 -5.47
CA LYS A 14 11.23 -9.26 -5.10
C LYS A 14 10.29 -9.83 -4.04
N PHE A 15 9.03 -10.02 -4.39
CA PHE A 15 7.97 -10.42 -3.45
C PHE A 15 8.14 -11.85 -2.92
N ALA A 16 8.68 -12.78 -3.70
CA ALA A 16 9.00 -14.12 -3.22
C ALA A 16 10.02 -14.09 -2.07
N GLN A 17 11.09 -13.30 -2.22
CA GLN A 17 12.08 -13.09 -1.18
C GLN A 17 11.48 -12.35 0.03
N ALA A 18 10.66 -11.33 -0.21
CA ALA A 18 9.98 -10.58 0.85
C ALA A 18 9.10 -11.49 1.71
N ARG A 19 8.30 -12.37 1.10
CA ARG A 19 7.46 -13.37 1.79
C ARG A 19 8.29 -14.32 2.67
N GLU A 20 9.41 -14.81 2.17
CA GLU A 20 10.31 -15.69 2.93
C GLU A 20 10.88 -14.96 4.15
N LEU A 21 11.40 -13.74 3.97
CA LEU A 21 11.95 -12.93 5.04
C LEU A 21 10.89 -12.56 6.08
N THR A 22 9.67 -12.17 5.63
CA THR A 22 8.54 -11.89 6.53
C THR A 22 8.16 -13.11 7.37
N ARG A 23 8.10 -14.30 6.76
CA ARG A 23 7.81 -15.56 7.46
C ARG A 23 8.88 -15.85 8.51
N ASN A 24 10.15 -15.74 8.13
CA ASN A 24 11.27 -15.98 9.04
C ASN A 24 11.26 -14.97 10.21
N ALA A 25 10.89 -13.71 9.96
CA ALA A 25 10.72 -12.70 11.00
C ALA A 25 9.56 -13.06 11.95
N ALA A 26 8.41 -13.45 11.41
CA ALA A 26 7.24 -13.87 12.18
C ALA A 26 7.55 -15.12 13.03
N ASP A 27 8.18 -16.14 12.46
CA ASP A 27 8.58 -17.36 13.17
C ASP A 27 9.58 -17.05 14.29
N SER A 28 10.48 -16.08 14.10
CA SER A 28 11.41 -15.65 15.13
C SER A 28 10.68 -14.99 16.32
N ALA A 29 9.71 -14.12 16.04
CA ALA A 29 8.89 -13.48 17.07
C ALA A 29 8.01 -14.50 17.82
N LEU A 30 7.44 -15.47 17.10
CA LEU A 30 6.66 -16.56 17.72
C LEU A 30 7.52 -17.41 18.66
N ARG A 31 8.78 -17.70 18.31
CA ARG A 31 9.72 -18.40 19.21
C ARG A 31 10.02 -17.57 20.47
N ALA A 32 9.99 -16.26 20.36
CA ALA A 32 10.10 -15.34 21.50
C ALA A 32 8.78 -15.21 22.30
N LYS A 33 7.74 -15.97 21.94
CA LYS A 33 6.39 -15.94 22.55
C LYS A 33 5.65 -14.61 22.36
N GLU A 34 6.00 -13.86 21.33
CA GLU A 34 5.24 -12.69 20.90
C GLU A 34 4.11 -13.15 19.97
N THR A 35 2.94 -12.49 20.03
CA THR A 35 1.80 -12.76 19.15
C THR A 35 1.39 -11.52 18.34
N GLU A 36 1.61 -10.34 18.87
CA GLU A 36 1.29 -9.08 18.21
C GLU A 36 2.26 -8.80 17.05
N THR A 37 3.57 -8.79 17.34
CA THR A 37 4.63 -8.50 16.37
C THR A 37 4.57 -9.39 15.11
N PRO A 38 4.46 -10.74 15.20
CA PRO A 38 4.33 -11.55 13.98
C PRO A 38 3.02 -11.30 13.24
N GLY A 39 1.94 -10.96 13.95
CA GLY A 39 0.68 -10.54 13.34
C GLY A 39 0.84 -9.24 12.56
N GLU A 40 1.55 -8.26 13.10
CA GLU A 40 1.86 -7.00 12.42
C GLU A 40 2.70 -7.24 11.15
N TYR A 41 3.74 -8.08 11.21
CA TYR A 41 4.56 -8.41 10.04
C TYR A 41 3.73 -9.03 8.90
N LEU A 42 2.88 -10.00 9.22
CA LEU A 42 2.02 -10.66 8.22
C LEU A 42 0.96 -9.69 7.66
N ALA A 43 0.36 -8.85 8.50
CA ALA A 43 -0.65 -7.91 8.05
C ALA A 43 -0.05 -6.79 7.17
N HIS A 44 1.17 -6.35 7.47
CA HIS A 44 1.88 -5.39 6.63
C HIS A 44 2.30 -6.01 5.29
N ASP A 45 2.82 -7.24 5.30
CA ASP A 45 3.10 -7.99 4.07
C ASP A 45 1.85 -8.14 3.19
N ALA A 46 0.67 -8.36 3.81
CA ALA A 46 -0.59 -8.42 3.10
C ALA A 46 -0.91 -7.11 2.34
N ILE A 47 -0.59 -5.94 2.90
CA ILE A 47 -0.76 -4.65 2.22
C ILE A 47 0.15 -4.57 0.99
N ARG A 48 1.42 -4.93 1.13
CA ARG A 48 2.39 -4.94 0.03
C ARG A 48 1.96 -5.86 -1.12
N GLU A 49 1.47 -7.05 -0.79
CA GLU A 49 0.94 -8.01 -1.76
C GLU A 49 -0.31 -7.47 -2.48
N ALA A 50 -1.20 -6.81 -1.75
CA ALA A 50 -2.39 -6.19 -2.34
C ALA A 50 -2.03 -5.09 -3.34
N LEU A 51 -1.06 -4.23 -2.99
CA LEU A 51 -0.55 -3.17 -3.88
C LEU A 51 0.15 -3.73 -5.13
N ALA A 52 0.83 -4.86 -4.99
CA ALA A 52 1.44 -5.57 -6.11
C ALA A 52 0.42 -6.30 -7.02
N GLY A 53 -0.85 -6.33 -6.62
CA GLY A 53 -1.93 -7.00 -7.33
C GLY A 53 -2.10 -8.48 -6.97
N SER A 54 -1.36 -9.00 -5.99
CA SER A 54 -1.39 -10.39 -5.53
C SER A 54 -2.53 -10.63 -4.52
N ALA A 55 -3.78 -10.36 -4.91
CA ALA A 55 -4.94 -10.37 -4.02
C ALA A 55 -5.13 -11.69 -3.23
N GLY A 56 -4.78 -12.84 -3.81
CA GLY A 56 -4.85 -14.15 -3.14
C GLY A 56 -3.90 -14.22 -1.94
N PHE A 57 -2.64 -13.85 -2.14
CA PHE A 57 -1.64 -13.80 -1.07
C PHE A 57 -1.99 -12.77 -0.01
N ALA A 58 -2.42 -11.58 -0.42
CA ALA A 58 -2.84 -10.53 0.50
C ALA A 58 -3.94 -11.02 1.46
N LYS A 59 -5.00 -11.66 0.94
CA LYS A 59 -6.08 -12.22 1.75
C LYS A 59 -5.58 -13.32 2.69
N GLN A 60 -4.71 -14.20 2.20
CA GLN A 60 -4.14 -15.29 3.00
C GLN A 60 -3.31 -14.75 4.17
N GLN A 61 -2.42 -13.76 3.93
CA GLN A 61 -1.59 -13.15 4.95
C GLN A 61 -2.41 -12.36 5.97
N ALA A 62 -3.38 -11.57 5.52
CA ALA A 62 -4.29 -10.85 6.42
C ALA A 62 -5.05 -11.80 7.34
N GLN A 63 -5.53 -12.94 6.81
CA GLN A 63 -6.20 -13.96 7.62
C GLN A 63 -5.26 -14.63 8.62
N ALA A 64 -4.02 -14.91 8.21
CA ALA A 64 -3.01 -15.49 9.09
C ALA A 64 -2.66 -14.52 10.23
N ALA A 65 -2.50 -13.23 9.94
CA ALA A 65 -2.27 -12.19 10.93
C ALA A 65 -3.40 -12.12 11.98
N LEU A 66 -4.66 -12.11 11.52
CA LEU A 66 -5.85 -12.06 12.40
C LEU A 66 -6.06 -13.30 13.28
N LYS A 67 -5.43 -14.43 12.93
CA LYS A 67 -5.41 -15.63 13.80
C LYS A 67 -4.41 -15.47 14.95
N LEU A 68 -3.35 -14.69 14.76
CA LEU A 68 -2.32 -14.46 15.78
C LEU A 68 -2.74 -13.38 16.78
N SER A 69 -3.27 -12.27 16.27
CA SER A 69 -3.71 -11.15 17.09
C SER A 69 -4.89 -10.41 16.47
N LYS A 70 -5.71 -9.81 17.34
CA LYS A 70 -6.74 -8.83 16.98
C LYS A 70 -6.41 -7.44 17.54
N GLY A 71 -5.15 -7.21 17.86
CA GLY A 71 -4.65 -5.93 18.30
C GLY A 71 -4.91 -4.81 17.28
N LYS A 72 -4.78 -3.59 17.74
CA LYS A 72 -5.10 -2.39 16.95
C LYS A 72 -4.44 -2.40 15.58
N ARG A 73 -3.12 -2.59 15.52
CA ARG A 73 -2.37 -2.55 14.27
C ARG A 73 -2.69 -3.73 13.36
N VAL A 74 -2.68 -4.94 13.90
CA VAL A 74 -2.97 -6.16 13.13
C VAL A 74 -4.34 -6.06 12.47
N ALA A 75 -5.37 -5.64 13.23
CA ALA A 75 -6.71 -5.50 12.70
C ALA A 75 -6.79 -4.39 11.63
N SER A 76 -6.15 -3.24 11.87
CA SER A 76 -6.14 -2.12 10.91
C SER A 76 -5.40 -2.47 9.62
N PHE A 77 -4.20 -3.06 9.70
CA PHE A 77 -3.42 -3.44 8.53
C PHE A 77 -4.10 -4.56 7.73
N ALA A 78 -4.67 -5.55 8.42
CA ALA A 78 -5.46 -6.58 7.76
C ALA A 78 -6.69 -6.01 7.05
N ALA A 79 -7.39 -5.03 7.65
CA ALA A 79 -8.53 -4.37 7.03
C ALA A 79 -8.13 -3.59 5.77
N ILE A 80 -7.02 -2.83 5.82
CA ILE A 80 -6.46 -2.12 4.66
C ILE A 80 -6.13 -3.12 3.54
N ALA A 81 -5.40 -4.20 3.87
CA ALA A 81 -5.01 -5.22 2.90
C ALA A 81 -6.21 -5.89 2.25
N LEU A 82 -7.23 -6.26 3.04
CA LEU A 82 -8.46 -6.88 2.56
C LEU A 82 -9.28 -5.94 1.67
N ALA A 83 -9.38 -4.65 2.02
CA ALA A 83 -10.02 -3.64 1.19
C ALA A 83 -9.32 -3.51 -0.17
N LEU A 84 -8.00 -3.37 -0.18
CA LEU A 84 -7.19 -3.30 -1.40
C LEU A 84 -7.30 -4.58 -2.23
N ALA A 85 -7.32 -5.75 -1.59
CA ALA A 85 -7.45 -7.06 -2.23
C ALA A 85 -8.88 -7.39 -2.68
N GLY A 86 -9.87 -6.50 -2.43
CA GLY A 86 -11.26 -6.66 -2.87
C GLY A 86 -12.10 -7.61 -2.01
N ASP A 87 -11.73 -7.84 -0.75
CA ASP A 87 -12.60 -8.48 0.25
C ASP A 87 -13.33 -7.39 1.06
N SER A 88 -14.24 -6.69 0.37
CA SER A 88 -14.91 -5.52 0.91
C SER A 88 -15.77 -5.83 2.14
N ALA A 89 -16.43 -6.99 2.18
CA ALA A 89 -17.29 -7.37 3.30
C ALA A 89 -16.48 -7.46 4.59
N ARG A 90 -15.38 -8.22 4.55
CA ARG A 90 -14.54 -8.43 5.72
C ARG A 90 -13.77 -7.18 6.13
N ALA A 91 -13.33 -6.38 5.16
CA ALA A 91 -12.70 -5.09 5.43
C ALA A 91 -13.65 -4.12 6.15
N THR A 92 -14.93 -4.08 5.75
CA THR A 92 -15.96 -3.27 6.41
C THR A 92 -16.23 -3.74 7.85
N GLU A 93 -16.38 -5.05 8.06
CA GLU A 93 -16.57 -5.60 9.42
C GLU A 93 -15.42 -5.23 10.36
N LEU A 94 -14.18 -5.32 9.87
CA LEU A 94 -12.99 -4.94 10.64
C LEU A 94 -12.94 -3.42 10.88
N ALA A 95 -13.27 -2.59 9.90
CA ALA A 95 -13.31 -1.15 10.06
C ALA A 95 -14.33 -0.73 11.14
N ASP A 96 -15.52 -1.33 11.12
CA ASP A 96 -16.56 -1.06 12.12
C ASP A 96 -16.13 -1.50 13.54
N ASP A 97 -15.46 -2.66 13.66
CA ASP A 97 -14.91 -3.14 14.93
C ASP A 97 -13.82 -2.20 15.46
N ILE A 98 -12.87 -1.81 14.61
CA ILE A 98 -11.76 -0.92 14.96
C ILE A 98 -12.31 0.46 15.38
N ALA A 99 -13.26 1.02 14.64
CA ALA A 99 -13.87 2.30 14.95
C ALA A 99 -14.54 2.30 16.33
N LYS A 100 -15.23 1.21 16.69
CA LYS A 100 -15.88 1.04 17.99
C LYS A 100 -14.90 0.84 19.14
N ARG A 101 -13.82 0.08 18.89
CA ARG A 101 -12.82 -0.24 19.94
C ARG A 101 -11.87 0.92 20.22
N PHE A 102 -11.60 1.76 19.24
CA PHE A 102 -10.61 2.84 19.31
C PHE A 102 -11.18 4.20 18.87
N PRO A 103 -12.30 4.67 19.48
CA PRO A 103 -13.03 5.85 19.00
C PRO A 103 -12.26 7.16 19.17
N GLN A 104 -11.25 7.21 20.03
CA GLN A 104 -10.45 8.40 20.31
C GLN A 104 -8.96 8.23 19.91
N ASP A 105 -8.62 7.14 19.22
CA ASP A 105 -7.26 6.91 18.77
C ASP A 105 -7.01 7.70 17.48
N THR A 106 -6.14 8.69 17.55
CA THR A 106 -5.84 9.61 16.44
C THR A 106 -5.40 8.87 15.18
N ILE A 107 -4.53 7.85 15.31
CA ILE A 107 -4.00 7.12 14.18
C ILE A 107 -5.10 6.28 13.53
N VAL A 108 -5.92 5.62 14.34
CA VAL A 108 -7.05 4.85 13.82
C VAL A 108 -8.03 5.75 13.09
N GLN A 109 -8.43 6.86 13.70
CA GLN A 109 -9.50 7.72 13.17
C GLN A 109 -9.05 8.57 11.98
N LEU A 110 -7.79 9.02 11.97
CA LEU A 110 -7.31 9.99 10.98
C LEU A 110 -6.36 9.40 9.93
N GLU A 111 -5.95 8.13 10.09
CA GLU A 111 -5.06 7.47 9.13
C GLU A 111 -5.62 6.11 8.68
N TYR A 112 -5.82 5.14 9.59
CA TYR A 112 -6.19 3.78 9.19
C TYR A 112 -7.62 3.68 8.63
N LEU A 113 -8.62 4.23 9.31
CA LEU A 113 -10.00 4.22 8.81
C LEU A 113 -10.15 5.00 7.50
N PRO A 114 -9.58 6.20 7.32
CA PRO A 114 -9.53 6.88 6.03
C PRO A 114 -8.97 6.00 4.90
N MET A 115 -7.86 5.31 5.12
CA MET A 115 -7.28 4.41 4.11
C MET A 115 -8.21 3.23 3.77
N ILE A 116 -8.82 2.59 4.78
CA ILE A 116 -9.77 1.49 4.56
C ILE A 116 -10.98 2.00 3.76
N HIS A 117 -11.57 3.12 4.16
CA HIS A 117 -12.72 3.69 3.47
C HIS A 117 -12.40 4.12 2.03
N ALA A 118 -11.22 4.69 1.81
CA ALA A 118 -10.77 5.05 0.47
C ALA A 118 -10.57 3.82 -0.42
N ALA A 119 -9.93 2.77 0.10
CA ALA A 119 -9.75 1.52 -0.64
C ALA A 119 -11.10 0.86 -0.99
N LEU A 120 -12.06 0.85 -0.06
CA LEU A 120 -13.42 0.37 -0.29
C LEU A 120 -14.16 1.20 -1.35
N ALA A 121 -14.04 2.53 -1.29
CA ALA A 121 -14.64 3.44 -2.27
C ALA A 121 -14.04 3.24 -3.67
N LEU A 122 -12.73 3.09 -3.79
CA LEU A 122 -12.06 2.76 -5.06
C LEU A 122 -12.56 1.43 -5.64
N ARG A 123 -12.76 0.43 -4.81
CA ARG A 123 -13.31 -0.87 -5.24
C ARG A 123 -14.75 -0.79 -5.74
N SER A 124 -15.55 0.11 -5.19
CA SER A 124 -16.93 0.38 -5.65
C SER A 124 -17.01 1.36 -6.82
N GLY A 125 -15.87 1.87 -7.30
CA GLY A 125 -15.82 2.84 -8.41
C GLY A 125 -16.15 4.29 -8.01
N ASP A 126 -16.24 4.58 -6.72
CA ASP A 126 -16.52 5.93 -6.19
C ASP A 126 -15.21 6.66 -5.84
N ALA A 127 -14.55 7.16 -6.88
CA ALA A 127 -13.29 7.88 -6.73
C ALA A 127 -13.42 9.18 -5.93
N GLY A 128 -14.56 9.87 -6.02
CA GLY A 128 -14.82 11.09 -5.26
C GLY A 128 -14.88 10.82 -3.76
N ARG A 129 -15.58 9.76 -3.36
CA ARG A 129 -15.62 9.32 -1.96
C ARG A 129 -14.26 8.87 -1.46
N ALA A 130 -13.45 8.25 -2.32
CA ALA A 130 -12.10 7.85 -1.94
C ALA A 130 -11.20 9.06 -1.62
N VAL A 131 -11.24 10.11 -2.45
CA VAL A 131 -10.52 11.37 -2.18
C VAL A 131 -11.00 11.99 -0.87
N ALA A 132 -12.32 12.17 -0.72
CA ALA A 132 -12.90 12.79 0.48
C ALA A 132 -12.56 12.02 1.78
N ALA A 133 -12.50 10.69 1.73
CA ALA A 133 -12.11 9.89 2.88
C ALA A 133 -10.68 10.18 3.34
N LEU A 134 -9.77 10.53 2.42
CA LEU A 134 -8.36 10.77 2.71
C LEU A 134 -8.04 12.20 3.14
N ASP A 135 -9.00 13.13 3.05
CA ASP A 135 -8.80 14.53 3.49
C ASP A 135 -8.47 14.62 4.99
N ALA A 136 -9.04 13.72 5.80
CA ALA A 136 -8.76 13.65 7.23
C ALA A 136 -7.30 13.30 7.55
N ALA A 137 -6.63 12.54 6.69
CA ALA A 137 -5.24 12.13 6.85
C ALA A 137 -4.24 13.23 6.44
N ALA A 138 -4.64 14.18 5.60
CA ALA A 138 -3.75 15.18 5.01
C ALA A 138 -2.86 15.95 6.01
N PRO A 139 -3.33 16.38 7.19
CA PRO A 139 -2.49 17.06 8.18
C PRO A 139 -1.39 16.19 8.79
N TYR A 140 -1.52 14.86 8.68
CA TYR A 140 -0.67 13.87 9.35
C TYR A 140 0.30 13.14 8.42
N GLU A 141 0.23 13.36 7.10
CA GLU A 141 1.00 12.67 6.06
C GLU A 141 2.52 12.74 6.24
N LEU A 142 3.02 13.78 6.90
CA LEU A 142 4.43 13.95 7.23
C LEU A 142 4.75 13.60 8.69
N GLY A 143 3.75 13.18 9.44
CA GLY A 143 3.91 12.70 10.81
C GLY A 143 4.68 11.38 10.78
N GLN A 144 5.90 11.39 11.29
CA GLN A 144 6.69 10.16 11.43
C GLN A 144 6.43 9.56 12.79
N LEU A 145 5.81 8.39 12.81
CA LEU A 145 5.85 7.53 13.98
C LEU A 145 7.27 6.95 14.04
N ASN A 146 7.94 7.06 15.19
CA ASN A 146 9.20 6.36 15.46
C ASN A 146 8.92 4.85 15.57
N ASP A 147 8.55 4.23 14.46
CA ASP A 147 8.13 2.85 14.38
C ASP A 147 8.71 2.17 13.15
N VAL A 148 8.73 0.84 13.18
CA VAL A 148 9.17 -0.02 12.07
C VAL A 148 8.21 0.10 10.87
N PHE A 149 6.95 0.49 11.11
CA PHE A 149 5.92 0.60 10.07
C PHE A 149 5.69 2.06 9.70
N THR A 150 6.05 2.43 8.48
CA THR A 150 5.98 3.80 7.98
C THR A 150 4.79 3.97 7.03
N PHE A 151 3.62 4.37 7.54
CA PHE A 151 2.42 4.53 6.71
C PHE A 151 2.14 5.97 6.26
N GLY A 152 2.90 6.96 6.71
CA GLY A 152 2.59 8.38 6.49
C GLY A 152 2.29 8.77 5.05
N MET A 153 2.94 8.14 4.07
CA MET A 153 2.72 8.45 2.65
C MET A 153 1.73 7.51 1.95
N TYR A 154 1.17 6.49 2.64
CA TYR A 154 0.15 5.62 2.06
C TYR A 154 -1.18 6.34 1.76
N PRO A 155 -1.70 7.26 2.62
CA PRO A 155 -2.85 8.08 2.26
C PRO A 155 -2.61 8.91 0.99
N VAL A 156 -1.40 9.46 0.80
CA VAL A 156 -1.00 10.19 -0.41
C VAL A 156 -1.03 9.28 -1.64
N TYR A 157 -0.48 8.07 -1.52
CA TYR A 157 -0.51 7.08 -2.59
C TYR A 157 -1.94 6.71 -2.99
N LEU A 158 -2.80 6.39 -2.02
CA LEU A 158 -4.20 6.05 -2.28
C LEU A 158 -4.99 7.22 -2.87
N ARG A 159 -4.69 8.47 -2.48
CA ARG A 159 -5.30 9.66 -3.07
C ARG A 159 -4.86 9.86 -4.53
N GLY A 160 -3.59 9.57 -4.84
CA GLY A 160 -3.10 9.50 -6.22
C GLY A 160 -3.86 8.48 -7.05
N GLU A 161 -4.07 7.26 -6.54
CA GLU A 161 -4.87 6.22 -7.20
C GLU A 161 -6.34 6.67 -7.37
N ALA A 162 -6.91 7.36 -6.38
CA ALA A 162 -8.28 7.91 -6.47
C ALA A 162 -8.41 8.96 -7.57
N HIS A 163 -7.43 9.86 -7.69
CA HIS A 163 -7.39 10.83 -8.79
C HIS A 163 -7.19 10.15 -10.16
N LEU A 164 -6.40 9.08 -10.26
CA LEU A 164 -6.31 8.28 -11.49
C LEU A 164 -7.68 7.68 -11.87
N ALA A 165 -8.37 7.09 -10.90
CA ALA A 165 -9.71 6.54 -11.10
C ALA A 165 -10.73 7.61 -11.54
N ALA A 166 -10.61 8.83 -10.99
CA ALA A 166 -11.39 10.00 -11.36
C ALA A 166 -10.99 10.63 -12.72
N LYS A 167 -9.98 10.08 -13.41
CA LYS A 167 -9.41 10.65 -14.66
C LYS A 167 -8.79 12.05 -14.48
N GLN A 168 -8.32 12.37 -13.31
CA GLN A 168 -7.72 13.65 -12.93
C GLN A 168 -6.20 13.55 -12.97
N GLY A 169 -5.61 13.37 -14.16
CA GLY A 169 -4.18 13.10 -14.33
C GLY A 169 -3.25 14.12 -13.66
N GLY A 170 -3.55 15.40 -13.74
CA GLY A 170 -2.73 16.45 -13.09
C GLY A 170 -2.74 16.35 -11.56
N ALA A 171 -3.90 16.11 -10.94
CA ALA A 171 -4.01 15.92 -9.49
C ALA A 171 -3.30 14.63 -9.05
N ALA A 172 -3.48 13.53 -9.79
CA ALA A 172 -2.79 12.27 -9.53
C ALA A 172 -1.26 12.44 -9.59
N ALA A 173 -0.73 13.13 -10.61
CA ALA A 173 0.68 13.40 -10.74
C ALA A 173 1.23 14.20 -9.55
N SER A 174 0.47 15.18 -9.05
CA SER A 174 0.85 15.97 -7.87
C SER A 174 0.99 15.10 -6.63
N GLU A 175 0.06 14.15 -6.41
CA GLU A 175 0.13 13.26 -5.24
C GLU A 175 1.33 12.30 -5.34
N PHE A 176 1.54 11.65 -6.48
CA PHE A 176 2.69 10.74 -6.64
C PHE A 176 4.02 11.48 -6.55
N GLN A 177 4.10 12.73 -7.04
CA GLN A 177 5.31 13.54 -6.94
C GLN A 177 5.65 13.85 -5.46
N LYS A 178 4.65 14.12 -4.61
CA LYS A 178 4.87 14.30 -3.16
C LYS A 178 5.59 13.10 -2.53
N ILE A 179 5.28 11.88 -2.95
CA ILE A 179 5.92 10.65 -2.47
C ILE A 179 7.40 10.65 -2.85
N LEU A 180 7.71 10.97 -4.11
CA LEU A 180 9.09 11.00 -4.61
C LEU A 180 9.92 12.12 -3.96
N ASP A 181 9.31 13.28 -3.72
CA ASP A 181 9.94 14.41 -3.03
C ASP A 181 10.23 14.11 -1.54
N ARG A 182 9.66 13.05 -1.00
CA ARG A 182 9.75 12.66 0.40
C ARG A 182 10.33 11.23 0.59
N ALA A 183 11.26 10.84 -0.25
CA ALA A 183 11.86 9.50 -0.23
C ALA A 183 12.36 9.07 1.17
N GLY A 184 12.86 10.01 1.99
CA GLY A 184 13.27 9.73 3.36
C GLY A 184 12.12 9.39 4.32
N VAL A 185 10.89 9.81 4.03
CA VAL A 185 9.69 9.43 4.78
C VAL A 185 9.13 8.10 4.29
N VAL A 186 9.23 7.85 2.98
CA VAL A 186 8.77 6.59 2.36
C VAL A 186 9.64 5.40 2.78
N GLY A 187 10.94 5.62 2.96
CA GLY A 187 11.88 4.55 3.29
C GLY A 187 11.93 3.46 2.20
N ASN A 188 11.92 2.21 2.64
CA ASN A 188 11.97 1.03 1.75
C ASN A 188 10.57 0.48 1.39
N GLU A 189 9.52 1.33 1.48
CA GLU A 189 8.17 0.89 1.12
C GLU A 189 7.96 0.81 -0.40
N PRO A 190 7.21 -0.18 -0.90
CA PRO A 190 6.96 -0.35 -2.33
C PRO A 190 6.30 0.85 -3.00
N ILE A 191 5.57 1.69 -2.24
CA ILE A 191 4.91 2.89 -2.76
C ILE A 191 5.89 3.88 -3.38
N GLY A 192 7.18 3.86 -2.99
CA GLY A 192 8.21 4.67 -3.63
C GLY A 192 8.37 4.31 -5.12
N ALA A 193 8.54 3.03 -5.42
CA ALA A 193 8.61 2.55 -6.80
C ALA A 193 7.25 2.69 -7.52
N LEU A 194 6.16 2.35 -6.83
CA LEU A 194 4.80 2.43 -7.38
C LEU A 194 4.38 3.88 -7.69
N ALA A 195 4.94 4.88 -7.02
CA ALA A 195 4.70 6.29 -7.34
C ALA A 195 5.21 6.66 -8.75
N HIS A 196 6.35 6.10 -9.19
CA HIS A 196 6.80 6.28 -10.58
C HIS A 196 5.81 5.67 -11.58
N LEU A 197 5.28 4.48 -11.28
CA LEU A 197 4.23 3.87 -12.10
C LEU A 197 2.95 4.72 -12.13
N GLY A 198 2.55 5.25 -10.96
CA GLY A 198 1.43 6.19 -10.83
C GLY A 198 1.63 7.46 -11.64
N LEU A 199 2.83 8.04 -11.64
CA LEU A 199 3.18 9.18 -12.50
C LEU A 199 3.08 8.83 -13.99
N GLY A 200 3.55 7.65 -14.40
CA GLY A 200 3.42 7.20 -15.78
C GLY A 200 1.97 7.17 -16.24
N ARG A 201 1.08 6.63 -15.41
CA ARG A 201 -0.37 6.61 -15.66
C ARG A 201 -0.97 8.02 -15.67
N ALA A 202 -0.58 8.88 -14.73
CA ALA A 202 -1.08 10.24 -14.59
C ALA A 202 -0.71 11.13 -15.79
N TYR A 203 0.53 11.07 -16.23
CA TYR A 203 1.00 11.78 -17.42
C TYR A 203 0.34 11.23 -18.70
N GLY A 204 0.18 9.90 -18.81
CA GLY A 204 -0.56 9.29 -19.92
C GLY A 204 -2.00 9.77 -20.00
N LEU A 205 -2.72 9.88 -18.88
CA LEU A 205 -4.07 10.46 -18.80
C LEU A 205 -4.11 11.93 -19.22
N SER A 206 -3.04 12.68 -18.99
CA SER A 206 -2.91 14.09 -19.34
C SER A 206 -2.39 14.32 -20.78
N GLY A 207 -2.10 13.25 -21.52
CA GLY A 207 -1.56 13.31 -22.89
C GLY A 207 -0.07 13.61 -22.99
N ASP A 208 0.65 13.71 -21.88
CA ASP A 208 2.11 13.93 -21.87
C ASP A 208 2.85 12.59 -21.97
N ASN A 209 2.84 12.02 -23.17
CA ASN A 209 3.44 10.70 -23.44
C ASN A 209 4.96 10.69 -23.18
N ALA A 210 5.64 11.82 -23.32
CA ALA A 210 7.08 11.89 -23.06
C ALA A 210 7.39 11.70 -21.57
N LYS A 211 6.70 12.45 -20.69
CA LYS A 211 6.84 12.26 -19.24
C LYS A 211 6.33 10.90 -18.79
N ALA A 212 5.23 10.40 -19.39
CA ALA A 212 4.74 9.08 -19.09
C ALA A 212 5.79 7.99 -19.35
N LYS A 213 6.43 8.00 -20.53
CA LYS A 213 7.51 7.07 -20.86
C LYS A 213 8.67 7.11 -19.85
N ASN A 214 9.12 8.31 -19.49
CA ASN A 214 10.21 8.47 -18.52
C ASN A 214 9.82 7.87 -17.16
N ALA A 215 8.63 8.17 -16.66
CA ALA A 215 8.17 7.66 -15.37
C ALA A 215 8.03 6.12 -15.34
N TYR A 216 7.56 5.50 -16.43
CA TYR A 216 7.59 4.03 -16.55
C TYR A 216 9.01 3.48 -16.58
N GLN A 217 9.94 4.15 -17.27
CA GLN A 217 11.35 3.73 -17.30
C GLN A 217 12.00 3.81 -15.92
N ASP A 218 11.71 4.86 -15.15
CA ASP A 218 12.17 5.00 -13.78
C ASP A 218 11.64 3.85 -12.89
N PHE A 219 10.35 3.52 -13.02
CA PHE A 219 9.78 2.35 -12.34
C PHE A 219 10.51 1.06 -12.71
N PHE A 220 10.73 0.78 -14.00
CA PHE A 220 11.44 -0.43 -14.44
C PHE A 220 12.91 -0.44 -14.01
N ALA A 221 13.55 0.73 -13.88
CA ALA A 221 14.93 0.84 -13.40
C ALA A 221 15.04 0.47 -11.90
N LEU A 222 14.06 0.84 -11.09
CA LEU A 222 13.95 0.45 -9.68
C LEU A 222 13.65 -1.05 -9.54
N TRP A 223 12.75 -1.57 -10.36
CA TRP A 223 12.42 -3.00 -10.43
C TRP A 223 13.25 -3.71 -11.51
N LYS A 224 14.58 -3.63 -11.38
CA LYS A 224 15.52 -4.15 -12.39
C LYS A 224 15.46 -5.68 -12.55
N ASN A 225 15.27 -6.40 -11.44
CA ASN A 225 15.19 -7.87 -11.42
C ASN A 225 14.02 -8.30 -10.52
N PRO A 226 12.78 -7.93 -10.85
CA PRO A 226 11.59 -8.29 -10.07
C PRO A 226 11.20 -9.74 -10.33
N ASP A 227 10.34 -10.29 -9.47
CA ASP A 227 9.71 -11.56 -9.77
C ASP A 227 8.81 -11.42 -11.01
N ALA A 228 8.88 -12.42 -11.90
CA ALA A 228 8.22 -12.35 -13.21
C ALA A 228 6.67 -12.43 -13.10
N ASP A 229 6.17 -13.01 -12.02
CA ASP A 229 4.76 -13.28 -11.76
C ASP A 229 4.01 -12.18 -11.00
N VAL A 230 4.67 -11.04 -10.72
CA VAL A 230 4.05 -9.89 -10.04
C VAL A 230 3.02 -9.23 -10.96
N PRO A 231 1.72 -9.23 -10.60
CA PRO A 231 0.66 -8.77 -11.53
C PRO A 231 0.81 -7.33 -11.99
N ILE A 232 1.16 -6.40 -11.08
CA ILE A 232 1.32 -4.98 -11.43
C ILE A 232 2.48 -4.73 -12.41
N LEU A 233 3.51 -5.58 -12.40
CA LEU A 233 4.59 -5.50 -13.38
C LEU A 233 4.12 -5.83 -14.78
N ALA A 234 3.30 -6.88 -14.92
CA ALA A 234 2.72 -7.27 -16.20
C ALA A 234 1.81 -6.16 -16.75
N GLN A 235 1.00 -5.54 -15.87
CA GLN A 235 0.18 -4.39 -16.23
C GLN A 235 1.03 -3.20 -16.69
N ALA A 236 2.06 -2.83 -15.93
CA ALA A 236 2.95 -1.72 -16.28
C ALA A 236 3.62 -1.91 -17.64
N LYS A 237 4.09 -3.13 -17.95
CA LYS A 237 4.68 -3.47 -19.26
C LYS A 237 3.67 -3.31 -20.39
N ALA A 238 2.42 -3.78 -20.18
CA ALA A 238 1.35 -3.66 -21.17
C ALA A 238 0.92 -2.19 -21.38
N GLU A 239 0.91 -1.38 -20.33
CA GLU A 239 0.61 0.06 -20.39
C GLU A 239 1.73 0.81 -21.15
N TYR A 240 2.98 0.56 -20.82
CA TYR A 240 4.15 1.17 -21.46
C TYR A 240 4.22 0.86 -22.95
N ALA A 241 3.90 -0.38 -23.35
CA ALA A 241 3.89 -0.77 -24.77
C ALA A 241 2.90 0.03 -25.62
N LYS A 242 1.83 0.56 -25.04
CA LYS A 242 0.85 1.41 -25.74
C LYS A 242 1.33 2.84 -25.98
N LEU A 243 2.42 3.24 -25.33
CA LEU A 243 3.03 4.57 -25.48
C LEU A 243 4.09 4.61 -26.60
N GLN A 244 4.50 3.44 -27.09
CA GLN A 244 5.47 3.32 -28.18
C GLN A 244 4.83 3.56 -29.54
#